data_01742d0c552bf83e3ca5b4fbba95e45b
#
_entry.id   01742d0c552bf83e3ca5b4fbba95e45b
#
_cell.length_a   1.000
_cell.length_b   1.000
_cell.length_c   1.000
_cell.angle_alpha   90.00
_cell.angle_beta   90.00
_cell.angle_gamma   90.00
#
_symmetry.space_group_name_H-M   'P 1'
#
loop_
_entity.id
_entity.type
_entity.pdbx_description
1 polymer ?
#
loop_
_entity_poly.entity_id
_entity_poly.type
_entity_poly.pdbx_seq_one_letter_code
_entity_poly.pdbx_strand_id
1 'polypeptide(L)'
;MHRARRNGRTIFGGGILPAYSHEFVVLWEYMYGIYLTIVKYKDHFTFAFAIFFSTFILLNNDNPKMSVIRGKATEIVAFFSSPFSRIQSLMFLEEENQALREKNLLLSLEVESMLNLQNENNLLMEMLDFKKNKKFIVKSANVVSKGIQPNLLSIIVDRGLADGVRGNLPVLTPKGVVGKTIEISKNNCIVQLISDANFRLSTRILPSGATGILRFINASTAEIREVQKNVVINIGDKVVTSGFSDIYPAGLPVGTVKGVYQERGSFQKVVSITLPNDLNAFKHVFIITEKFNELE
;
A
#
# COMPACT_ATOMS: atom_id res chain seq x y z
N MET A 1 -31.04 71.12 8.30
CA MET A 1 -32.37 70.58 8.59
C MET A 1 -32.22 69.29 9.42
N HIS A 2 -32.51 69.42 10.70
CA HIS A 2 -32.38 68.37 11.70
C HIS A 2 -33.51 67.34 11.51
N ARG A 3 -33.19 66.05 11.35
CA ARG A 3 -34.10 64.93 11.52
C ARG A 3 -33.79 64.26 12.87
N ALA A 4 -34.58 64.56 13.86
CA ALA A 4 -34.58 63.93 15.15
C ALA A 4 -35.06 62.45 15.01
N ARG A 5 -34.19 61.54 15.43
CA ARG A 5 -34.55 60.14 15.72
C ARG A 5 -35.36 60.12 17.01
N ARG A 6 -36.63 59.88 16.94
CA ARG A 6 -37.50 59.57 18.09
C ARG A 6 -37.75 58.05 18.09
N ASN A 7 -37.32 57.45 19.16
CA ASN A 7 -37.64 56.11 19.67
C ASN A 7 -38.64 55.28 18.90
N GLY A 8 -38.15 54.12 18.48
CA GLY A 8 -38.75 52.94 17.83
C GLY A 8 -40.17 52.53 18.23
N ARG A 9 -41.15 53.32 17.78
CA ARG A 9 -42.54 52.92 17.79
C ARG A 9 -43.17 53.31 16.41
N THR A 10 -43.37 52.30 15.60
CA THR A 10 -44.17 52.41 14.40
C THR A 10 -45.68 52.29 14.81
N ILE A 11 -46.42 53.31 14.60
CA ILE A 11 -47.88 53.32 14.84
C ILE A 11 -48.58 52.87 13.55
N PHE A 12 -49.12 51.66 13.57
CA PHE A 12 -50.13 51.19 12.62
C PHE A 12 -51.43 50.97 13.37
N GLY A 13 -52.45 51.76 13.05
CA GLY A 13 -53.84 51.47 13.39
C GLY A 13 -54.17 51.02 14.80
N GLY A 14 -54.03 51.93 15.80
CA GLY A 14 -54.79 51.84 17.04
C GLY A 14 -54.39 50.79 18.09
N GLY A 15 -53.29 50.11 18.01
CA GLY A 15 -52.84 49.15 19.04
C GLY A 15 -51.32 49.18 19.24
N ILE A 16 -50.85 49.32 20.47
CA ILE A 16 -49.41 49.20 20.85
C ILE A 16 -49.04 47.73 20.87
N LEU A 17 -48.36 47.26 19.83
CA LEU A 17 -47.75 45.93 19.84
C LEU A 17 -46.33 45.99 20.39
N PRO A 18 -45.91 45.03 21.25
CA PRO A 18 -44.54 44.96 21.73
C PRO A 18 -43.54 44.73 20.59
N ALA A 19 -42.38 45.39 20.67
CA ALA A 19 -41.29 45.24 19.72
C ALA A 19 -40.78 43.81 19.75
N TYR A 20 -41.22 42.96 18.80
CA TYR A 20 -40.67 41.65 18.57
C TYR A 20 -39.26 41.80 18.01
N SER A 21 -38.32 41.01 18.52
CA SER A 21 -36.95 40.98 18.02
C SER A 21 -36.90 40.73 16.50
N HIS A 22 -35.99 41.36 15.82
CA HIS A 22 -35.82 41.25 14.35
C HIS A 22 -35.80 39.82 13.82
N GLU A 23 -35.30 38.88 14.68
CA GLU A 23 -35.29 37.45 14.36
C GLU A 23 -36.70 36.83 14.30
N PHE A 24 -37.64 37.32 15.14
CA PHE A 24 -39.00 36.79 15.14
C PHE A 24 -39.80 37.18 13.90
N VAL A 25 -39.53 38.36 13.36
CA VAL A 25 -40.16 38.86 12.13
C VAL A 25 -39.64 38.08 10.91
N VAL A 26 -38.34 37.81 10.86
CA VAL A 26 -37.74 37.01 9.80
C VAL A 26 -38.21 35.56 9.83
N LEU A 27 -38.32 34.95 11.01
CA LEU A 27 -38.91 33.61 11.15
C LEU A 27 -40.38 33.57 10.74
N TRP A 28 -41.14 34.62 11.02
CA TRP A 28 -42.55 34.72 10.63
C TRP A 28 -42.69 34.84 9.11
N GLU A 29 -41.88 35.65 8.41
CA GLU A 29 -41.87 35.75 6.97
C GLU A 29 -41.48 34.43 6.29
N TYR A 30 -40.50 33.73 6.84
CA TYR A 30 -40.13 32.41 6.32
C TYR A 30 -41.22 31.36 6.49
N MET A 31 -41.85 31.29 7.68
CA MET A 31 -42.97 30.40 7.92
C MET A 31 -44.19 30.74 7.07
N TYR A 32 -44.47 32.04 6.86
CA TYR A 32 -45.54 32.48 6.01
C TYR A 32 -45.31 32.18 4.52
N GLY A 33 -44.11 32.28 4.07
CA GLY A 33 -43.68 31.86 2.73
C GLY A 33 -43.85 30.36 2.49
N ILE A 34 -43.47 29.53 3.45
CA ILE A 34 -43.64 28.06 3.43
C ILE A 34 -45.15 27.73 3.43
N TYR A 35 -45.92 28.38 4.28
CA TYR A 35 -47.39 28.18 4.36
C TYR A 35 -48.07 28.54 3.01
N LEU A 36 -47.74 29.67 2.40
CA LEU A 36 -48.26 30.07 1.09
C LEU A 36 -47.90 29.07 -0.02
N THR A 37 -46.68 28.53 0.02
CA THR A 37 -46.23 27.54 -0.95
C THR A 37 -47.02 26.23 -0.79
N ILE A 38 -47.21 25.78 0.45
CA ILE A 38 -48.04 24.59 0.75
C ILE A 38 -49.49 24.78 0.31
N VAL A 39 -50.06 25.94 0.57
CA VAL A 39 -51.47 26.25 0.19
C VAL A 39 -51.62 26.35 -1.33
N LYS A 40 -50.63 26.94 -2.03
CA LYS A 40 -50.63 27.06 -3.48
C LYS A 40 -50.54 25.72 -4.21
N TYR A 41 -49.78 24.77 -3.63
CA TYR A 41 -49.57 23.45 -4.19
C TYR A 41 -50.19 22.33 -3.34
N LYS A 42 -51.30 22.64 -2.64
CA LYS A 42 -51.99 21.73 -1.71
C LYS A 42 -52.26 20.36 -2.33
N ASP A 43 -52.67 20.31 -3.58
CA ASP A 43 -53.09 19.07 -4.24
C ASP A 43 -51.86 18.15 -4.49
N HIS A 44 -50.68 18.72 -4.77
CA HIS A 44 -49.46 17.98 -4.93
C HIS A 44 -48.89 17.51 -3.56
N PHE A 45 -48.99 18.35 -2.55
CA PHE A 45 -48.58 17.96 -1.16
C PHE A 45 -49.49 16.89 -0.58
N THR A 46 -50.81 16.98 -0.74
CA THR A 46 -51.72 15.93 -0.28
C THR A 46 -51.52 14.63 -1.04
N PHE A 47 -51.21 14.68 -2.34
CA PHE A 47 -50.89 13.51 -3.13
C PHE A 47 -49.56 12.86 -2.68
N ALA A 48 -48.51 13.65 -2.47
CA ALA A 48 -47.23 13.19 -1.97
C ALA A 48 -47.35 12.58 -0.56
N PHE A 49 -48.13 13.23 0.31
CA PHE A 49 -48.40 12.74 1.65
C PHE A 49 -49.20 11.43 1.66
N ALA A 50 -50.21 11.32 0.78
CA ALA A 50 -50.97 10.09 0.61
C ALA A 50 -50.10 8.91 0.12
N ILE A 51 -49.19 9.15 -0.82
CA ILE A 51 -48.21 8.14 -1.28
C ILE A 51 -47.29 7.75 -0.15
N PHE A 52 -46.72 8.72 0.58
CA PHE A 52 -45.83 8.46 1.70
C PHE A 52 -46.53 7.63 2.79
N PHE A 53 -47.75 8.02 3.17
CA PHE A 53 -48.54 7.34 4.21
C PHE A 53 -49.00 5.93 3.76
N SER A 54 -49.38 5.79 2.49
CA SER A 54 -49.69 4.49 1.88
C SER A 54 -48.48 3.56 1.90
N THR A 55 -47.30 4.07 1.53
CA THR A 55 -46.05 3.30 1.55
C THR A 55 -45.63 2.93 2.97
N PHE A 56 -45.82 3.85 3.94
CA PHE A 56 -45.56 3.60 5.36
C PHE A 56 -46.44 2.49 5.92
N ILE A 57 -47.75 2.51 5.63
CA ILE A 57 -48.70 1.45 6.04
C ILE A 57 -48.32 0.12 5.39
N LEU A 58 -47.92 0.15 4.14
CA LEU A 58 -47.52 -1.04 3.36
C LEU A 58 -46.25 -1.68 3.91
N LEU A 59 -45.30 -0.88 4.37
CA LEU A 59 -44.05 -1.35 4.98
C LEU A 59 -44.25 -1.90 6.38
N ASN A 60 -45.25 -1.38 7.12
CA ASN A 60 -45.49 -1.72 8.55
C ASN A 60 -46.55 -2.81 8.74
N ASN A 61 -47.06 -3.44 7.68
CA ASN A 61 -48.08 -4.46 7.73
C ASN A 61 -47.51 -5.87 7.61
N ASP A 62 -47.62 -6.68 8.65
CA ASP A 62 -46.99 -8.03 8.75
C ASP A 62 -47.83 -9.17 8.15
N ASN A 63 -48.79 -8.89 7.28
CA ASN A 63 -49.59 -9.92 6.62
C ASN A 63 -48.76 -10.76 5.65
N PRO A 64 -48.88 -12.11 5.66
CA PRO A 64 -48.04 -13.01 4.82
C PRO A 64 -48.27 -12.81 3.32
N LYS A 65 -49.37 -12.23 2.86
CA LYS A 65 -49.59 -11.84 1.45
C LYS A 65 -48.80 -10.60 1.02
N MET A 66 -48.33 -9.83 2.01
CA MET A 66 -47.52 -8.61 1.77
C MET A 66 -46.05 -8.91 1.44
N SER A 67 -45.54 -10.10 1.75
CA SER A 67 -44.17 -10.49 1.41
C SER A 67 -43.91 -10.56 -0.09
N VAL A 68 -44.93 -10.94 -0.86
CA VAL A 68 -44.86 -10.98 -2.33
C VAL A 68 -44.83 -9.57 -2.94
N ILE A 69 -45.55 -8.63 -2.33
CA ILE A 69 -45.61 -7.23 -2.78
C ILE A 69 -44.32 -6.51 -2.40
N ARG A 70 -43.75 -6.79 -1.21
CA ARG A 70 -42.43 -6.28 -0.79
C ARG A 70 -41.31 -6.77 -1.70
N GLY A 71 -41.35 -8.05 -2.15
CA GLY A 71 -40.39 -8.60 -3.11
C GLY A 71 -40.41 -7.86 -4.46
N LYS A 72 -41.60 -7.54 -4.98
CA LYS A 72 -41.74 -6.77 -6.23
C LYS A 72 -41.36 -5.28 -6.06
N ALA A 73 -41.62 -4.69 -4.91
CA ALA A 73 -41.20 -3.32 -4.60
C ALA A 73 -39.68 -3.19 -4.49
N THR A 74 -38.99 -4.18 -3.95
CA THR A 74 -37.53 -4.23 -3.92
C THR A 74 -36.93 -4.39 -5.32
N GLU A 75 -37.56 -5.10 -6.24
CA GLU A 75 -37.12 -5.17 -7.63
C GLU A 75 -37.24 -3.81 -8.36
N ILE A 76 -38.31 -3.08 -8.09
CA ILE A 76 -38.49 -1.73 -8.68
C ILE A 76 -37.45 -0.75 -8.12
N VAL A 77 -37.19 -0.77 -6.82
CA VAL A 77 -36.15 0.05 -6.18
C VAL A 77 -34.77 -0.34 -6.68
N ALA A 78 -34.47 -1.63 -6.84
CA ALA A 78 -33.22 -2.10 -7.41
C ALA A 78 -33.03 -1.67 -8.88
N PHE A 79 -34.11 -1.65 -9.67
CA PHE A 79 -34.07 -1.19 -11.05
C PHE A 79 -33.74 0.33 -11.14
N PHE A 80 -34.28 1.15 -10.25
CA PHE A 80 -34.00 2.60 -10.23
C PHE A 80 -32.67 2.95 -9.55
N SER A 81 -32.16 2.13 -8.63
CA SER A 81 -30.86 2.37 -7.97
C SER A 81 -29.66 1.85 -8.78
N SER A 82 -29.87 0.88 -9.68
CA SER A 82 -28.81 0.26 -10.47
C SER A 82 -28.05 1.23 -11.43
N PRO A 83 -28.67 2.22 -12.09
CA PRO A 83 -27.93 3.16 -12.93
C PRO A 83 -27.06 4.14 -12.12
N PHE A 84 -27.46 4.48 -10.90
CA PHE A 84 -26.72 5.45 -10.06
C PHE A 84 -25.38 4.88 -9.56
N SER A 85 -25.33 3.59 -9.21
CA SER A 85 -24.09 2.92 -8.78
C SER A 85 -23.08 2.74 -9.93
N ARG A 86 -23.57 2.58 -11.16
CA ARG A 86 -22.69 2.48 -12.35
C ARG A 86 -22.07 3.82 -12.75
N ILE A 87 -22.77 4.92 -12.56
CA ILE A 87 -22.24 6.27 -12.86
C ILE A 87 -21.16 6.62 -11.82
N GLN A 88 -21.37 6.29 -10.56
CA GLN A 88 -20.39 6.54 -9.50
C GLN A 88 -19.11 5.71 -9.69
N SER A 89 -19.21 4.46 -10.15
CA SER A 89 -18.05 3.63 -10.47
C SER A 89 -17.26 4.12 -11.68
N LEU A 90 -17.91 4.71 -12.67
CA LEU A 90 -17.24 5.28 -13.85
C LEU A 90 -16.43 6.54 -13.50
N MET A 91 -16.96 7.41 -12.65
CA MET A 91 -16.21 8.58 -12.16
C MET A 91 -15.00 8.19 -11.31
N PHE A 92 -15.15 7.19 -10.43
CA PHE A 92 -14.04 6.63 -9.64
C PHE A 92 -12.96 6.01 -10.52
N LEU A 93 -13.34 5.29 -11.58
CA LEU A 93 -12.41 4.70 -12.54
C LEU A 93 -11.64 5.75 -13.34
N GLU A 94 -12.25 6.89 -13.62
CA GLU A 94 -11.59 7.97 -14.35
C GLU A 94 -10.58 8.71 -13.47
N GLU A 95 -10.92 8.96 -12.21
CA GLU A 95 -10.01 9.52 -11.20
C GLU A 95 -8.83 8.56 -10.90
N GLU A 96 -9.12 7.27 -10.74
CA GLU A 96 -8.09 6.24 -10.56
C GLU A 96 -7.19 6.12 -11.79
N ASN A 97 -7.74 6.19 -13.00
CA ASN A 97 -6.96 6.15 -14.23
C ASN A 97 -6.05 7.38 -14.37
N GLN A 98 -6.55 8.57 -14.01
CA GLN A 98 -5.75 9.78 -13.98
C GLN A 98 -4.61 9.68 -12.95
N ALA A 99 -4.91 9.24 -11.73
CA ALA A 99 -3.92 9.03 -10.68
C ALA A 99 -2.86 7.98 -11.08
N LEU A 100 -3.29 6.90 -11.74
CA LEU A 100 -2.37 5.88 -12.27
C LEU A 100 -1.49 6.42 -13.40
N ARG A 101 -2.02 7.25 -14.29
CA ARG A 101 -1.23 7.91 -15.35
C ARG A 101 -0.21 8.89 -14.78
N GLU A 102 -0.61 9.69 -13.80
CA GLU A 102 0.28 10.60 -13.10
C GLU A 102 1.40 9.85 -12.38
N LYS A 103 1.05 8.80 -11.65
CA LYS A 103 2.02 7.92 -11.00
C LYS A 103 2.96 7.24 -12.00
N ASN A 104 2.44 6.82 -13.15
CA ASN A 104 3.25 6.22 -14.22
C ASN A 104 4.23 7.25 -14.81
N LEU A 105 3.79 8.49 -15.02
CA LEU A 105 4.66 9.58 -15.46
C LEU A 105 5.77 9.86 -14.43
N LEU A 106 5.43 9.99 -13.14
CA LEU A 106 6.42 10.20 -12.08
C LEU A 106 7.44 9.07 -12.02
N LEU A 107 6.98 7.81 -12.09
CA LEU A 107 7.87 6.66 -12.14
C LEU A 107 8.76 6.66 -13.38
N SER A 108 8.24 7.06 -14.54
CA SER A 108 9.02 7.18 -15.78
C SER A 108 10.11 8.24 -15.64
N LEU A 109 9.81 9.40 -15.05
CA LEU A 109 10.80 10.45 -14.78
C LEU A 109 11.85 10.01 -13.76
N GLU A 110 11.45 9.24 -12.75
CA GLU A 110 12.38 8.69 -11.76
C GLU A 110 13.32 7.67 -12.41
N VAL A 111 12.80 6.78 -13.26
CA VAL A 111 13.60 5.82 -14.05
C VAL A 111 14.57 6.55 -14.98
N GLU A 112 14.12 7.60 -15.70
CA GLU A 112 14.97 8.42 -16.56
C GLU A 112 16.12 9.06 -15.76
N SER A 113 15.80 9.63 -14.60
CA SER A 113 16.80 10.19 -13.68
C SER A 113 17.80 9.13 -13.21
N MET A 114 17.33 7.93 -12.86
CA MET A 114 18.20 6.82 -12.46
C MET A 114 19.11 6.37 -13.62
N LEU A 115 18.57 6.30 -14.84
CA LEU A 115 19.35 5.95 -16.03
C LEU A 115 20.45 6.98 -16.31
N ASN A 116 20.16 8.27 -16.16
CA ASN A 116 21.15 9.33 -16.32
C ASN A 116 22.27 9.21 -15.27
N LEU A 117 21.92 9.00 -13.99
CA LEU A 117 22.90 8.77 -12.93
C LEU A 117 23.71 7.49 -13.16
N GLN A 118 23.08 6.44 -13.68
CA GLN A 118 23.78 5.20 -14.04
C GLN A 118 24.78 5.42 -15.19
N ASN A 119 24.39 6.17 -16.21
CA ASN A 119 25.27 6.51 -17.33
C ASN A 119 26.46 7.36 -16.86
N GLU A 120 26.22 8.35 -15.98
CA GLU A 120 27.29 9.13 -15.37
C GLU A 120 28.24 8.25 -14.54
N ASN A 121 27.67 7.33 -13.73
CA ASN A 121 28.49 6.39 -12.96
C ASN A 121 29.29 5.46 -13.85
N ASN A 122 28.72 4.95 -14.95
CA ASN A 122 29.43 4.13 -15.94
C ASN A 122 30.57 4.91 -16.61
N LEU A 123 30.33 6.17 -16.94
CA LEU A 123 31.37 7.04 -17.50
C LEU A 123 32.53 7.26 -16.50
N LEU A 124 32.17 7.53 -15.22
CA LEU A 124 33.17 7.67 -14.17
C LEU A 124 33.96 6.37 -13.93
N MET A 125 33.30 5.21 -14.04
CA MET A 125 33.91 3.89 -13.93
C MET A 125 34.81 3.57 -15.13
N GLU A 126 34.42 3.97 -16.34
CA GLU A 126 35.28 3.89 -17.53
C GLU A 126 36.54 4.73 -17.35
N MET A 127 36.40 5.95 -16.82
CA MET A 127 37.55 6.83 -16.52
C MET A 127 38.51 6.23 -15.49
N LEU A 128 38.04 5.32 -14.65
CA LEU A 128 38.81 4.64 -13.60
C LEU A 128 39.22 3.20 -13.99
N ASP A 129 39.08 2.79 -15.25
CA ASP A 129 39.34 1.41 -15.71
C ASP A 129 38.59 0.31 -14.95
N PHE A 130 37.42 0.63 -14.35
CA PHE A 130 36.60 -0.33 -13.62
C PHE A 130 35.56 -1.03 -14.51
N LYS A 131 35.52 -2.37 -14.48
CA LYS A 131 34.60 -3.23 -15.25
C LYS A 131 33.10 -3.00 -14.96
N LYS A 132 32.33 -2.91 -16.05
CA LYS A 132 30.87 -2.64 -16.12
C LYS A 132 29.95 -3.56 -15.32
N ASN A 133 28.81 -3.01 -14.93
CA ASN A 133 27.70 -3.62 -14.17
C ASN A 133 27.12 -4.88 -14.84
N LYS A 134 26.95 -5.93 -14.02
CA LYS A 134 26.37 -7.22 -14.41
C LYS A 134 24.85 -7.15 -14.42
N LYS A 135 24.21 -7.42 -15.55
CA LYS A 135 22.75 -7.68 -15.61
C LYS A 135 22.46 -9.11 -15.12
N PHE A 136 21.30 -9.30 -14.49
CA PHE A 136 20.87 -10.60 -13.99
C PHE A 136 19.72 -11.15 -14.83
N ILE A 137 19.77 -12.44 -15.13
CA ILE A 137 18.63 -13.16 -15.68
C ILE A 137 17.84 -13.70 -14.49
N VAL A 138 16.56 -13.30 -14.39
CA VAL A 138 15.66 -13.70 -13.31
C VAL A 138 14.51 -14.55 -13.87
N LYS A 139 14.14 -15.60 -13.13
CA LYS A 139 12.97 -16.41 -13.42
C LYS A 139 11.95 -16.26 -12.31
N SER A 140 10.72 -15.99 -12.67
CA SER A 140 9.60 -15.99 -11.73
C SER A 140 9.21 -17.42 -11.36
N ALA A 141 8.94 -17.64 -10.08
CA ALA A 141 8.49 -18.92 -9.55
C ALA A 141 7.35 -18.72 -8.55
N ASN A 142 6.41 -19.66 -8.51
CA ASN A 142 5.33 -19.67 -7.55
C ASN A 142 5.70 -20.55 -6.36
N VAL A 143 5.34 -20.11 -5.16
CA VAL A 143 5.48 -20.91 -3.95
C VAL A 143 4.35 -21.93 -3.92
N VAL A 144 4.71 -23.20 -4.00
CA VAL A 144 3.76 -24.34 -4.01
C VAL A 144 3.39 -24.74 -2.58
N SER A 145 4.39 -24.82 -1.69
CA SER A 145 4.17 -25.20 -0.29
C SER A 145 5.32 -24.74 0.61
N LYS A 146 5.11 -24.86 1.91
CA LYS A 146 6.21 -24.76 2.88
C LYS A 146 7.00 -26.06 2.86
N GLY A 147 8.30 -25.97 3.13
CA GLY A 147 9.18 -27.15 3.21
C GLY A 147 8.79 -28.07 4.35
N ILE A 148 9.05 -29.35 4.15
CA ILE A 148 8.59 -30.44 5.05
C ILE A 148 9.64 -30.78 6.11
N GLN A 149 10.89 -30.32 5.95
CA GLN A 149 11.99 -30.69 6.85
C GLN A 149 11.89 -29.97 8.20
N PRO A 150 11.83 -30.66 9.34
CA PRO A 150 11.57 -30.05 10.66
C PRO A 150 12.61 -29.01 11.10
N ASN A 151 13.87 -29.18 10.67
CA ASN A 151 15.00 -28.35 11.08
C ASN A 151 15.44 -27.35 10.01
N LEU A 152 14.66 -27.17 8.94
CA LEU A 152 14.98 -26.30 7.83
C LEU A 152 13.77 -25.45 7.47
N LEU A 153 13.84 -24.16 7.75
CA LEU A 153 12.82 -23.22 7.28
C LEU A 153 13.00 -22.99 5.78
N SER A 154 12.10 -23.58 5.01
CA SER A 154 12.17 -23.62 3.54
C SER A 154 10.80 -23.52 2.90
N ILE A 155 10.80 -23.23 1.61
CA ILE A 155 9.62 -23.28 0.73
C ILE A 155 9.94 -24.14 -0.49
N ILE A 156 8.91 -24.69 -1.09
CA ILE A 156 8.98 -25.39 -2.40
C ILE A 156 8.42 -24.48 -3.47
N VAL A 157 9.15 -24.33 -4.57
CA VAL A 157 8.72 -23.51 -5.71
C VAL A 157 8.60 -24.35 -6.99
N ASP A 158 7.75 -23.90 -7.92
CA ASP A 158 7.40 -24.57 -9.18
C ASP A 158 8.43 -24.41 -10.31
N ARG A 159 9.71 -24.30 -9.96
CA ARG A 159 10.83 -24.21 -10.92
C ARG A 159 11.92 -25.17 -10.52
N GLY A 160 12.50 -25.86 -11.52
CA GLY A 160 13.49 -26.90 -11.30
C GLY A 160 14.60 -26.93 -12.38
N LEU A 161 15.22 -28.08 -12.50
CA LEU A 161 16.27 -28.33 -13.52
C LEU A 161 15.81 -28.04 -14.94
N ALA A 162 14.54 -28.37 -15.26
CA ALA A 162 13.96 -28.10 -16.57
C ALA A 162 13.91 -26.59 -16.91
N ASP A 163 13.86 -25.74 -15.90
CA ASP A 163 13.87 -24.28 -16.02
C ASP A 163 15.29 -23.69 -15.94
N GLY A 164 16.34 -24.50 -15.82
CA GLY A 164 17.72 -24.06 -15.65
C GLY A 164 18.04 -23.61 -14.23
N VAL A 165 17.22 -23.97 -13.23
CA VAL A 165 17.49 -23.70 -11.83
C VAL A 165 18.57 -24.68 -11.34
N ARG A 166 19.55 -24.15 -10.60
CA ARG A 166 20.65 -24.91 -9.96
C ARG A 166 20.65 -24.68 -8.46
N GLY A 167 21.45 -25.42 -7.73
CA GLY A 167 21.70 -25.20 -6.31
C GLY A 167 22.43 -23.89 -6.06
N ASN A 168 22.24 -23.31 -4.89
CA ASN A 168 22.87 -22.07 -4.46
C ASN A 168 22.59 -20.84 -5.32
N LEU A 169 21.39 -20.74 -5.95
CA LEU A 169 20.95 -19.54 -6.64
C LEU A 169 20.20 -18.61 -5.67
N PRO A 170 20.41 -17.29 -5.76
CA PRO A 170 19.68 -16.32 -4.95
C PRO A 170 18.20 -16.32 -5.27
N VAL A 171 17.38 -16.24 -4.24
CA VAL A 171 15.93 -16.09 -4.35
C VAL A 171 15.50 -14.78 -3.71
N LEU A 172 14.69 -14.01 -4.45
CA LEU A 172 14.32 -12.63 -4.13
C LEU A 172 12.81 -12.41 -4.22
N THR A 173 12.36 -11.36 -3.57
CA THR A 173 11.12 -10.66 -3.89
C THR A 173 11.45 -9.24 -4.35
N PRO A 174 10.48 -8.45 -4.82
CA PRO A 174 10.71 -7.02 -5.09
C PRO A 174 11.20 -6.23 -3.88
N LYS A 175 10.97 -6.73 -2.67
CA LYS A 175 11.40 -6.09 -1.42
C LYS A 175 12.80 -6.47 -0.96
N GLY A 176 13.37 -7.58 -1.45
CA GLY A 176 14.74 -8.01 -1.10
C GLY A 176 14.95 -9.53 -1.08
N VAL A 177 16.09 -9.91 -0.53
CA VAL A 177 16.52 -11.32 -0.44
C VAL A 177 15.57 -12.13 0.44
N VAL A 178 15.16 -13.30 -0.07
CA VAL A 178 14.30 -14.27 0.63
C VAL A 178 15.08 -15.50 1.04
N GLY A 179 16.04 -15.94 0.22
CA GLY A 179 16.79 -17.16 0.49
C GLY A 179 17.66 -17.60 -0.67
N LYS A 180 17.96 -18.90 -0.71
CA LYS A 180 18.71 -19.54 -1.79
C LYS A 180 18.13 -20.92 -2.11
N THR A 181 18.27 -21.36 -3.35
CA THR A 181 17.94 -22.72 -3.76
C THR A 181 18.92 -23.73 -3.16
N ILE A 182 18.42 -24.88 -2.69
CA ILE A 182 19.28 -25.93 -2.09
C ILE A 182 19.10 -27.28 -2.80
N GLU A 183 17.91 -27.88 -2.78
CA GLU A 183 17.61 -29.17 -3.39
C GLU A 183 16.77 -28.96 -4.65
N ILE A 184 17.21 -29.53 -5.77
CA ILE A 184 16.61 -29.29 -7.08
C ILE A 184 16.08 -30.59 -7.64
N SER A 185 14.78 -30.61 -7.97
CA SER A 185 14.12 -31.65 -8.71
C SER A 185 13.90 -31.23 -10.17
N LYS A 186 13.32 -32.11 -10.99
CA LYS A 186 13.09 -31.80 -12.40
C LYS A 186 12.26 -30.54 -12.62
N ASN A 187 11.12 -30.41 -11.89
CA ASN A 187 10.15 -29.31 -12.06
C ASN A 187 10.01 -28.39 -10.84
N ASN A 188 10.65 -28.71 -9.72
CA ASN A 188 10.53 -27.95 -8.46
C ASN A 188 11.88 -27.82 -7.80
N CYS A 189 12.04 -26.86 -6.90
CA CYS A 189 13.20 -26.82 -6.01
C CYS A 189 12.79 -26.37 -4.60
N ILE A 190 13.64 -26.73 -3.63
CA ILE A 190 13.55 -26.28 -2.25
C ILE A 190 14.41 -25.03 -2.11
N VAL A 191 13.84 -24.01 -1.48
CA VAL A 191 14.52 -22.75 -1.16
C VAL A 191 14.67 -22.64 0.34
N GLN A 192 15.92 -22.61 0.83
CA GLN A 192 16.23 -22.27 2.22
C GLN A 192 15.97 -20.79 2.45
N LEU A 193 15.14 -20.46 3.44
CA LEU A 193 14.77 -19.08 3.75
C LEU A 193 15.85 -18.37 4.58
N ILE A 194 15.90 -17.06 4.47
CA ILE A 194 16.73 -16.19 5.31
C ILE A 194 16.39 -16.31 6.80
N SER A 195 15.17 -16.76 7.12
CA SER A 195 14.70 -17.03 8.49
C SER A 195 15.19 -18.37 9.06
N ASP A 196 15.85 -19.21 8.27
CA ASP A 196 16.44 -20.45 8.77
C ASP A 196 17.63 -20.17 9.72
N ALA A 197 17.68 -20.89 10.83
CA ALA A 197 18.72 -20.69 11.85
C ALA A 197 20.15 -20.92 11.33
N ASN A 198 20.30 -21.75 10.30
CA ASN A 198 21.59 -22.07 9.68
C ASN A 198 21.92 -21.16 8.48
N PHE A 199 20.98 -20.30 8.09
CA PHE A 199 21.22 -19.38 6.96
C PHE A 199 22.26 -18.33 7.33
N ARG A 200 23.20 -18.08 6.43
CA ARG A 200 24.23 -17.04 6.57
C ARG A 200 24.32 -16.25 5.28
N LEU A 201 24.39 -14.93 5.39
CA LEU A 201 24.48 -14.02 4.28
C LEU A 201 25.53 -12.95 4.58
N SER A 202 26.50 -12.82 3.71
CA SER A 202 27.44 -11.71 3.79
C SER A 202 26.78 -10.43 3.31
N THR A 203 26.76 -9.41 4.16
CA THR A 203 26.06 -8.13 3.94
C THR A 203 27.01 -6.96 4.00
N ARG A 204 26.57 -5.83 3.39
CA ARG A 204 27.24 -4.53 3.44
C ARG A 204 26.24 -3.47 3.85
N ILE A 205 26.62 -2.58 4.74
CA ILE A 205 25.81 -1.47 5.22
C ILE A 205 26.21 -0.22 4.45
N LEU A 206 25.23 0.48 3.88
CA LEU A 206 25.43 1.70 3.11
C LEU A 206 24.95 2.91 3.91
N PRO A 207 25.65 4.07 3.87
CA PRO A 207 26.80 4.39 3.02
C PRO A 207 28.16 3.96 3.58
N SER A 208 28.24 3.49 4.82
CA SER A 208 29.50 3.24 5.56
C SER A 208 30.41 2.20 4.92
N GLY A 209 29.88 1.30 4.08
CA GLY A 209 30.62 0.18 3.49
C GLY A 209 30.94 -0.95 4.47
N ALA A 210 30.54 -0.84 5.73
CA ALA A 210 30.79 -1.88 6.74
C ALA A 210 30.20 -3.22 6.31
N THR A 211 30.95 -4.29 6.49
CA THR A 211 30.51 -5.66 6.15
C THR A 211 30.35 -6.51 7.39
N GLY A 212 29.49 -7.52 7.29
CA GLY A 212 29.26 -8.49 8.35
C GLY A 212 28.38 -9.64 7.89
N ILE A 213 28.14 -10.59 8.78
CA ILE A 213 27.37 -11.81 8.50
C ILE A 213 25.99 -11.70 9.14
N LEU A 214 24.97 -11.77 8.33
CA LEU A 214 23.58 -11.79 8.77
C LEU A 214 23.23 -13.13 9.40
N ARG A 215 22.55 -13.06 10.55
CA ARG A 215 21.90 -14.17 11.26
C ARG A 215 20.46 -13.77 11.59
N PHE A 216 19.51 -14.62 11.28
CA PHE A 216 18.11 -14.41 11.65
C PHE A 216 17.91 -14.57 13.16
N ILE A 217 17.04 -13.74 13.74
CA ILE A 217 16.70 -13.80 15.17
C ILE A 217 15.24 -14.16 15.37
N ASN A 218 14.32 -13.32 14.89
CA ASN A 218 12.88 -13.57 15.01
C ASN A 218 12.06 -12.70 14.04
N ALA A 219 10.83 -13.15 13.75
CA ALA A 219 9.83 -12.45 12.95
C ALA A 219 10.39 -11.69 11.73
N SER A 220 10.67 -10.41 11.88
CA SER A 220 11.24 -9.53 10.84
C SER A 220 12.61 -8.96 11.21
N THR A 221 13.24 -9.48 12.29
CA THR A 221 14.50 -8.96 12.82
C THR A 221 15.63 -9.94 12.58
N ALA A 222 16.74 -9.42 12.07
CA ALA A 222 18.01 -10.15 11.97
C ALA A 222 19.13 -9.31 12.57
N GLU A 223 20.26 -9.97 12.86
CA GLU A 223 21.49 -9.33 13.32
C GLU A 223 22.59 -9.49 12.29
N ILE A 224 23.37 -8.44 12.10
CA ILE A 224 24.63 -8.51 11.38
C ILE A 224 25.75 -8.54 12.43
N ARG A 225 26.49 -9.60 12.45
CA ARG A 225 27.63 -9.82 13.36
C ARG A 225 28.95 -9.63 12.61
N GLU A 226 30.03 -9.57 13.36
CA GLU A 226 31.41 -9.41 12.84
C GLU A 226 31.62 -8.05 12.16
N VAL A 227 30.86 -7.03 12.56
CA VAL A 227 31.03 -5.67 12.06
C VAL A 227 32.14 -4.96 12.82
N GLN A 228 33.01 -4.27 12.09
CA GLN A 228 34.15 -3.54 12.66
C GLN A 228 33.69 -2.42 13.61
N LYS A 229 34.37 -2.28 14.77
CA LYS A 229 34.00 -1.32 15.82
C LYS A 229 34.14 0.16 15.41
N ASN A 230 35.13 0.46 14.60
CA ASN A 230 35.51 1.83 14.22
C ASN A 230 34.60 2.48 13.16
N VAL A 231 33.66 1.72 12.56
CA VAL A 231 32.79 2.23 11.51
C VAL A 231 31.55 2.89 12.13
N VAL A 232 31.17 4.06 11.62
CA VAL A 232 29.95 4.76 12.00
C VAL A 232 28.78 4.17 11.22
N ILE A 233 27.73 3.76 11.93
CA ILE A 233 26.51 3.17 11.38
C ILE A 233 25.33 3.86 12.04
N ASN A 234 24.40 4.36 11.23
CA ASN A 234 23.23 5.07 11.68
C ASN A 234 21.96 4.21 11.56
N ILE A 235 20.98 4.47 12.41
CA ILE A 235 19.64 3.89 12.27
C ILE A 235 19.05 4.43 10.96
N GLY A 236 18.45 3.54 10.16
CA GLY A 236 17.93 3.87 8.84
C GLY A 236 18.89 3.55 7.67
N ASP A 237 20.16 3.24 7.96
CA ASP A 237 21.11 2.84 6.92
C ASP A 237 20.63 1.59 6.16
N LYS A 238 20.83 1.58 4.86
CA LYS A 238 20.42 0.44 3.99
C LYS A 238 21.42 -0.69 4.11
N VAL A 239 20.90 -1.91 4.13
CA VAL A 239 21.69 -3.15 4.14
C VAL A 239 21.47 -3.88 2.84
N VAL A 240 22.57 -4.22 2.18
CA VAL A 240 22.60 -4.94 0.90
C VAL A 240 23.55 -6.15 0.99
N THR A 241 23.48 -7.04 0.02
CA THR A 241 24.49 -8.12 -0.11
C THR A 241 25.87 -7.56 -0.42
N SER A 242 26.91 -8.09 0.18
CA SER A 242 28.30 -7.59 0.05
C SER A 242 28.95 -7.94 -1.30
N GLY A 243 28.52 -9.04 -1.93
CA GLY A 243 29.19 -9.63 -3.09
C GLY A 243 30.39 -10.51 -2.78
N PHE A 244 30.71 -10.73 -1.49
CA PHE A 244 31.84 -11.60 -1.09
C PHE A 244 31.49 -13.10 -1.16
N SER A 245 30.28 -13.44 -1.57
CA SER A 245 29.84 -14.80 -1.78
C SER A 245 29.59 -15.04 -3.25
N ASP A 246 29.99 -16.21 -3.76
CA ASP A 246 29.70 -16.64 -5.14
C ASP A 246 28.18 -16.80 -5.37
N ILE A 247 27.39 -16.95 -4.31
CA ILE A 247 25.96 -17.12 -4.36
C ILE A 247 25.28 -15.78 -4.63
N TYR A 248 25.57 -14.76 -3.83
CA TYR A 248 24.83 -13.48 -3.85
C TYR A 248 25.67 -12.39 -4.53
N PRO A 249 25.21 -11.86 -5.68
CA PRO A 249 25.82 -10.65 -6.24
C PRO A 249 25.75 -9.49 -5.24
N ALA A 250 26.66 -8.53 -5.38
CA ALA A 250 26.64 -7.32 -4.56
C ALA A 250 25.41 -6.44 -4.87
N GLY A 251 24.88 -5.76 -3.86
CA GLY A 251 23.87 -4.73 -4.01
C GLY A 251 22.42 -5.20 -3.94
N LEU A 252 22.13 -6.49 -3.70
CA LEU A 252 20.75 -6.95 -3.51
C LEU A 252 20.19 -6.45 -2.17
N PRO A 253 18.97 -5.89 -2.12
CA PRO A 253 18.39 -5.38 -0.88
C PRO A 253 18.20 -6.49 0.16
N VAL A 254 18.56 -6.20 1.42
CA VAL A 254 18.44 -7.14 2.54
C VAL A 254 17.58 -6.57 3.66
N GLY A 255 17.77 -5.30 4.01
CA GLY A 255 17.02 -4.68 5.10
C GLY A 255 17.47 -3.27 5.44
N THR A 256 17.05 -2.81 6.61
CA THR A 256 17.38 -1.47 7.13
C THR A 256 17.85 -1.58 8.57
N VAL A 257 18.86 -0.81 8.95
CA VAL A 257 19.41 -0.78 10.31
C VAL A 257 18.35 -0.24 11.28
N LYS A 258 18.08 -1.02 12.33
CA LYS A 258 17.16 -0.70 13.43
C LYS A 258 17.90 -0.24 14.69
N GLY A 259 19.09 -0.76 14.92
CA GLY A 259 19.89 -0.43 16.10
C GLY A 259 21.30 -0.99 15.99
N VAL A 260 22.22 -0.39 16.76
CA VAL A 260 23.62 -0.80 16.83
C VAL A 260 23.97 -1.08 18.30
N TYR A 261 24.51 -2.24 18.57
CA TYR A 261 24.85 -2.69 19.92
C TYR A 261 26.33 -3.06 19.98
N GLN A 262 26.91 -2.85 21.14
CA GLN A 262 28.28 -3.24 21.39
C GLN A 262 28.30 -4.15 22.60
N GLU A 263 28.78 -5.39 22.43
CA GLU A 263 29.01 -6.32 23.54
C GLU A 263 30.25 -5.88 24.34
N ARG A 264 30.14 -5.91 25.67
CA ARG A 264 31.27 -5.55 26.55
C ARG A 264 32.43 -6.54 26.29
N GLY A 265 33.62 -5.99 26.03
CA GLY A 265 34.82 -6.79 25.75
C GLY A 265 34.97 -7.27 24.30
N SER A 266 34.00 -6.98 23.43
CA SER A 266 34.10 -7.32 22.02
C SER A 266 34.76 -6.19 21.22
N PHE A 267 35.58 -6.55 20.23
CA PHE A 267 36.15 -5.67 19.22
C PHE A 267 35.17 -5.47 18.01
N GLN A 268 34.02 -6.07 18.08
CA GLN A 268 33.03 -6.06 17.03
C GLN A 268 31.70 -5.42 17.50
N LYS A 269 30.93 -4.87 16.59
CA LYS A 269 29.55 -4.41 16.79
C LYS A 269 28.57 -5.45 16.29
N VAL A 270 27.42 -5.50 16.92
CA VAL A 270 26.23 -6.22 16.44
C VAL A 270 25.23 -5.19 15.95
N VAL A 271 24.78 -5.32 14.71
CA VAL A 271 23.82 -4.41 14.11
C VAL A 271 22.49 -5.13 13.92
N SER A 272 21.46 -4.67 14.62
CA SER A 272 20.10 -5.17 14.43
C SER A 272 19.49 -4.53 13.21
N ILE A 273 18.85 -5.32 12.36
CA ILE A 273 18.20 -4.87 11.14
C ILE A 273 16.75 -5.35 11.07
N THR A 274 15.93 -4.61 10.36
CA THR A 274 14.56 -5.03 9.97
C THR A 274 14.60 -5.57 8.54
N LEU A 275 14.06 -6.77 8.35
CA LEU A 275 13.91 -7.40 7.04
C LEU A 275 12.62 -6.87 6.39
N PRO A 276 12.64 -6.49 5.10
CA PRO A 276 11.51 -5.85 4.42
C PRO A 276 10.40 -6.84 4.01
N ASN A 277 10.67 -8.14 4.10
CA ASN A 277 9.74 -9.18 3.71
C ASN A 277 8.98 -9.74 4.91
N ASP A 278 7.67 -9.89 4.76
CA ASP A 278 6.91 -10.82 5.58
C ASP A 278 7.23 -12.24 5.10
N LEU A 279 8.13 -12.91 5.82
CA LEU A 279 8.68 -14.22 5.46
C LEU A 279 7.64 -15.35 5.46
N ASN A 280 6.38 -15.05 5.79
CA ASN A 280 5.29 -16.02 5.85
C ASN A 280 4.25 -15.87 4.73
N ALA A 281 4.30 -14.81 3.92
CA ALA A 281 3.16 -14.40 3.09
C ALA A 281 3.46 -14.19 1.59
N PHE A 282 4.64 -14.57 1.07
CA PHE A 282 4.89 -14.40 -0.36
C PHE A 282 4.38 -15.59 -1.19
N LYS A 283 3.63 -15.27 -2.25
CA LYS A 283 3.12 -16.24 -3.23
C LYS A 283 4.06 -16.41 -4.42
N HIS A 284 4.84 -15.39 -4.74
CA HIS A 284 5.73 -15.33 -5.90
C HIS A 284 7.13 -14.92 -5.46
N VAL A 285 8.13 -15.55 -6.05
CA VAL A 285 9.55 -15.25 -5.85
C VAL A 285 10.29 -15.21 -7.18
N PHE A 286 11.46 -14.61 -7.20
CA PHE A 286 12.34 -14.51 -8.36
C PHE A 286 13.65 -15.21 -8.08
N ILE A 287 14.08 -16.10 -8.95
CA ILE A 287 15.35 -16.82 -8.87
C ILE A 287 16.33 -16.18 -9.86
N ILE A 288 17.50 -15.75 -9.40
CA ILE A 288 18.58 -15.31 -10.27
C ILE A 288 19.29 -16.54 -10.82
N THR A 289 19.12 -16.83 -12.11
CA THR A 289 19.69 -18.03 -12.74
C THR A 289 21.08 -17.80 -13.32
N GLU A 290 21.37 -16.61 -13.82
CA GLU A 290 22.68 -16.27 -14.39
C GLU A 290 23.05 -14.82 -14.07
N LYS A 291 24.34 -14.58 -13.87
CA LYS A 291 24.93 -13.25 -13.92
C LYS A 291 25.26 -13.00 -15.39
N PHE A 292 24.67 -12.00 -16.01
CA PHE A 292 25.03 -11.64 -17.36
C PHE A 292 26.46 -11.07 -17.33
N ASN A 293 27.44 -11.90 -17.70
CA ASN A 293 28.73 -11.39 -18.08
C ASN A 293 28.55 -10.93 -19.52
N GLU A 294 28.63 -9.64 -19.81
CA GLU A 294 28.85 -9.21 -21.19
C GLU A 294 30.09 -9.96 -21.68
N LEU A 295 29.88 -10.82 -22.67
CA LEU A 295 30.97 -11.47 -23.40
C LEU A 295 31.91 -10.39 -23.92
N GLU A 296 33.19 -10.64 -23.76
CA GLU A 296 34.34 -9.88 -24.28
C GLU A 296 34.15 -9.45 -25.75
#